data_b52a34727c23f26e352abb025ccffb66
#
_entry.id   b52a34727c23f26e352abb025ccffb66
#
_cell.length_a   1.000
_cell.length_b   1.000
_cell.length_c   1.000
_cell.angle_alpha   90.00
_cell.angle_beta   90.00
_cell.angle_gamma   90.00
#
_symmetry.space_group_name_H-M   'P 1'
#
loop_
_entity.id
_entity.type
_entity.pdbx_description
1 polymer ?
#
loop_
_entity_poly.entity_id
_entity_poly.type
_entity_poly.pdbx_seq_one_letter_code
_entity_poly.pdbx_strand_id
1 'polypeptide(L)'
;NPMTISIPGVADNNVQASADGLSKTSGSKYILNPKTGREVAITATGKLPDGQTIKTTSSFRIKEIPKPEGTVRGETGTLKMPRNNLEISTIGAVLEDFDFDLNIAVSEFKVKIPGQPSILVRGNKFDAKAKAALKRASRGDLIQIFDIKAYITNNRTYNLKTVTSVIVELVN
;
A
#
# COMPACT_ATOMS: atom_id res chain seq x y z
N ASN A 1 4.36 12.47 -2.18
CA ASN A 1 3.42 13.34 -1.47
C ASN A 1 3.47 14.74 -2.06
N PRO A 2 2.38 15.26 -2.68
CA PRO A 2 2.32 16.64 -3.12
C PRO A 2 2.29 17.59 -1.92
N MET A 3 2.96 18.73 -2.04
CA MET A 3 2.99 19.77 -1.01
C MET A 3 3.15 21.14 -1.62
N THR A 4 2.74 22.15 -0.88
CA THR A 4 2.94 23.55 -1.22
C THR A 4 3.90 24.18 -0.22
N ILE A 5 4.92 24.87 -0.71
CA ILE A 5 5.93 25.53 0.11
C ILE A 5 5.91 27.00 -0.20
N SER A 6 5.63 27.82 0.80
CA SER A 6 5.60 29.28 0.68
C SER A 6 6.27 29.93 1.88
N ILE A 7 6.74 31.15 1.71
CA ILE A 7 7.27 32.00 2.78
C ILE A 7 6.44 33.29 2.81
N PRO A 8 5.82 33.65 3.95
CA PRO A 8 5.06 34.88 4.06
C PRO A 8 5.88 36.10 3.63
N GLY A 9 5.30 36.96 2.79
CA GLY A 9 5.97 38.15 2.28
C GLY A 9 6.96 37.93 1.12
N VAL A 10 7.11 36.71 0.64
CA VAL A 10 7.97 36.35 -0.50
C VAL A 10 7.11 35.83 -1.66
N ALA A 11 7.31 36.37 -2.85
CA ALA A 11 6.63 35.87 -4.04
C ALA A 11 7.08 34.41 -4.35
N ASP A 12 6.15 33.54 -4.76
CA ASP A 12 6.40 32.11 -5.01
C ASP A 12 7.61 31.83 -5.92
N ASN A 13 7.87 32.72 -6.90
CA ASN A 13 9.00 32.61 -7.80
C ASN A 13 10.36 32.81 -7.11
N ASN A 14 10.35 33.51 -5.98
CA ASN A 14 11.53 33.84 -5.20
C ASN A 14 11.72 32.86 -4.02
N VAL A 15 10.86 31.83 -3.93
CA VAL A 15 10.98 30.74 -2.95
C VAL A 15 11.63 29.55 -3.58
N GLN A 16 12.69 29.06 -2.96
CA GLN A 16 13.37 27.81 -3.27
C GLN A 16 13.34 26.89 -2.05
N ALA A 17 13.06 25.62 -2.26
CA ALA A 17 13.10 24.64 -1.19
C ALA A 17 13.97 23.45 -1.58
N SER A 18 14.67 22.90 -0.60
CA SER A 18 15.53 21.73 -0.74
C SER A 18 15.33 20.75 0.39
N ALA A 19 15.30 19.47 0.06
CA ALA A 19 15.33 18.33 0.96
C ALA A 19 15.68 17.06 0.17
N ASP A 20 16.04 15.98 0.88
CA ASP A 20 16.22 14.68 0.21
C ASP A 20 14.88 14.17 -0.32
N GLY A 21 14.86 13.86 -1.62
CA GLY A 21 13.66 13.40 -2.32
C GLY A 21 12.63 14.49 -2.63
N LEU A 22 12.95 15.78 -2.47
CA LEU A 22 12.08 16.90 -2.83
C LEU A 22 12.32 17.32 -4.29
N SER A 23 11.25 17.48 -5.06
CA SER A 23 11.27 17.95 -6.45
C SER A 23 10.26 19.07 -6.62
N LYS A 24 10.67 20.18 -7.25
CA LYS A 24 9.77 21.28 -7.62
C LYS A 24 8.98 20.89 -8.88
N THR A 25 7.69 21.14 -8.91
CA THR A 25 6.83 20.90 -10.07
C THR A 25 6.45 22.18 -10.78
N SER A 26 5.89 23.16 -10.07
CA SER A 26 5.57 24.49 -10.62
C SER A 26 5.28 25.47 -9.50
N GLY A 27 5.72 26.73 -9.64
CA GLY A 27 5.46 27.78 -8.63
C GLY A 27 5.88 27.35 -7.23
N SER A 28 4.90 27.33 -6.29
CA SER A 28 5.08 26.87 -4.90
C SER A 28 4.82 25.36 -4.71
N LYS A 29 4.55 24.60 -5.78
CA LYS A 29 4.21 23.18 -5.71
C LYS A 29 5.45 22.30 -5.82
N TYR A 30 5.53 21.32 -4.92
CA TYR A 30 6.60 20.34 -4.82
C TYR A 30 6.03 18.93 -4.64
N ILE A 31 6.84 17.92 -4.97
CA ILE A 31 6.57 16.52 -4.65
C ILE A 31 7.70 16.04 -3.76
N LEU A 32 7.36 15.50 -2.58
CA LEU A 32 8.29 14.88 -1.66
C LEU A 32 8.17 13.36 -1.73
N ASN A 33 9.25 12.70 -2.14
CA ASN A 33 9.43 11.25 -2.12
C ASN A 33 10.64 10.91 -1.24
N PRO A 34 10.47 10.87 0.09
CA PRO A 34 11.57 10.56 0.99
C PRO A 34 12.06 9.12 0.73
N LYS A 35 13.38 8.94 0.60
CA LYS A 35 13.97 7.63 0.26
C LYS A 35 14.20 6.76 1.48
N THR A 36 14.73 7.34 2.54
CA THR A 36 15.12 6.62 3.76
C THR A 36 14.99 7.54 4.99
N GLY A 37 14.96 6.94 6.17
CA GLY A 37 14.95 7.66 7.45
C GLY A 37 13.55 7.77 8.06
N ARG A 38 13.50 8.39 9.23
CA ARG A 38 12.27 8.61 10.00
C ARG A 38 11.78 10.05 9.94
N GLU A 39 12.63 10.95 9.48
CA GLU A 39 12.35 12.38 9.35
C GLU A 39 13.01 12.94 8.09
N VAL A 40 12.42 13.97 7.53
CA VAL A 40 12.98 14.77 6.45
C VAL A 40 12.91 16.24 6.84
N ALA A 41 14.03 16.94 6.78
CA ALA A 41 14.11 18.37 6.99
C ALA A 41 14.01 19.09 5.65
N ILE A 42 13.01 19.93 5.49
CA ILE A 42 12.83 20.78 4.32
C ILE A 42 13.32 22.19 4.67
N THR A 43 14.28 22.69 3.93
CA THR A 43 14.77 24.05 4.04
C THR A 43 14.18 24.89 2.90
N ALA A 44 13.41 25.89 3.25
CA ALA A 44 12.90 26.92 2.34
C ALA A 44 13.74 28.18 2.47
N THR A 45 14.15 28.74 1.32
CA THR A 45 14.90 29.99 1.24
C THR A 45 14.13 30.95 0.35
N GLY A 46 13.93 32.18 0.80
CA GLY A 46 13.23 33.22 0.07
C GLY A 46 14.01 34.52 0.07
N LYS A 47 13.88 35.31 -1.02
CA LYS A 47 14.43 36.66 -1.10
C LYS A 47 13.29 37.66 -0.97
N LEU A 48 13.39 38.51 0.05
CA LEU A 48 12.44 39.59 0.30
C LEU A 48 12.62 40.72 -0.71
N PRO A 49 11.60 41.60 -0.89
CA PRO A 49 11.68 42.77 -1.76
C PRO A 49 12.81 43.75 -1.40
N ASP A 50 13.20 43.80 -0.13
CA ASP A 50 14.32 44.62 0.38
C ASP A 50 15.70 44.00 0.12
N GLY A 51 15.76 42.82 -0.51
CA GLY A 51 16.98 42.09 -0.84
C GLY A 51 17.47 41.13 0.26
N GLN A 52 16.84 41.12 1.43
CA GLN A 52 17.20 40.17 2.51
C GLN A 52 16.80 38.75 2.14
N THR A 53 17.61 37.80 2.60
CA THR A 53 17.33 36.37 2.42
C THR A 53 16.83 35.77 3.71
N ILE A 54 15.65 35.16 3.65
CA ILE A 54 15.08 34.39 4.77
C ILE A 54 15.30 32.90 4.49
N LYS A 55 15.74 32.20 5.53
CA LYS A 55 15.89 30.73 5.51
C LYS A 55 15.10 30.13 6.67
N THR A 56 14.22 29.18 6.37
CA THR A 56 13.41 28.46 7.36
C THR A 56 13.56 26.96 7.10
N THR A 57 13.72 26.19 8.18
CA THR A 57 13.80 24.72 8.11
C THR A 57 12.66 24.12 8.94
N SER A 58 11.92 23.20 8.34
CA SER A 58 10.85 22.43 8.98
C SER A 58 11.12 20.94 8.86
N SER A 59 11.02 20.21 9.96
CA SER A 59 11.16 18.74 9.98
C SER A 59 9.79 18.09 9.90
N PHE A 60 9.71 17.06 9.05
CA PHE A 60 8.53 16.25 8.86
C PHE A 60 8.84 14.79 9.15
N ARG A 61 7.98 14.14 9.93
CA ARG A 61 8.11 12.71 10.20
C ARG A 61 7.72 11.91 8.97
N ILE A 62 8.56 10.93 8.62
CA ILE A 62 8.25 9.92 7.60
C ILE A 62 7.47 8.80 8.27
N LYS A 63 6.19 8.65 7.92
CA LYS A 63 5.33 7.56 8.41
C LYS A 63 5.60 6.32 7.56
N GLU A 64 6.01 5.23 8.19
CA GLU A 64 6.15 3.94 7.49
C GLU A 64 4.78 3.41 7.07
N ILE A 65 4.74 2.74 5.92
CA ILE A 65 3.55 2.01 5.49
C ILE A 65 3.40 0.77 6.41
N PRO A 66 2.26 0.61 7.09
CA PRO A 66 2.03 -0.52 7.96
C PRO A 66 2.00 -1.84 7.17
N LYS A 67 1.93 -2.95 7.88
CA LYS A 67 1.77 -4.27 7.29
C LYS A 67 0.38 -4.38 6.66
N PRO A 68 0.25 -4.71 5.36
CA PRO A 68 -1.05 -4.88 4.74
C PRO A 68 -1.78 -6.11 5.28
N GLU A 69 -3.10 -6.02 5.37
CA GLU A 69 -3.97 -7.16 5.68
C GLU A 69 -4.52 -7.78 4.40
N GLY A 70 -4.41 -9.11 4.31
CA GLY A 70 -5.02 -9.87 3.22
C GLY A 70 -6.53 -9.85 3.30
N THR A 71 -7.19 -9.79 2.16
CA THR A 71 -8.66 -9.80 2.10
C THR A 71 -9.20 -10.83 1.12
N VAL A 72 -10.39 -11.33 1.42
CA VAL A 72 -11.25 -12.07 0.50
C VAL A 72 -12.53 -11.27 0.34
N ARG A 73 -12.83 -10.79 -0.86
CA ARG A 73 -13.96 -9.89 -1.15
C ARG A 73 -13.93 -8.59 -0.32
N GLY A 74 -12.75 -8.12 0.07
CA GLY A 74 -12.56 -6.94 0.89
C GLY A 74 -12.64 -7.17 2.40
N GLU A 75 -12.93 -8.39 2.86
CA GLU A 75 -13.01 -8.75 4.27
C GLU A 75 -11.70 -9.39 4.75
N THR A 76 -11.25 -9.07 5.97
CA THR A 76 -10.00 -9.52 6.59
C THR A 76 -10.22 -10.64 7.62
N GLY A 77 -9.14 -11.29 8.03
CA GLY A 77 -9.14 -12.22 9.17
C GLY A 77 -9.68 -13.61 8.86
N THR A 78 -10.57 -14.11 9.73
CA THR A 78 -11.20 -15.44 9.58
C THR A 78 -12.65 -15.25 9.15
N LEU A 79 -12.96 -15.80 7.97
CA LEU A 79 -14.26 -15.64 7.32
C LEU A 79 -15.00 -16.96 7.25
N LYS A 80 -16.32 -16.87 7.12
CA LYS A 80 -17.18 -18.03 6.84
C LYS A 80 -17.94 -17.80 5.55
N MET A 81 -17.80 -18.70 4.58
CA MET A 81 -18.53 -18.57 3.33
C MET A 81 -18.76 -19.90 2.61
N PRO A 82 -19.78 -19.97 1.74
CA PRO A 82 -19.96 -21.09 0.85
C PRO A 82 -18.78 -21.24 -0.13
N ARG A 83 -18.47 -22.47 -0.49
CA ARG A 83 -17.42 -22.79 -1.47
C ARG A 83 -17.57 -22.02 -2.78
N ASN A 84 -18.77 -21.95 -3.34
CA ASN A 84 -19.05 -21.25 -4.60
C ASN A 84 -18.70 -19.75 -4.52
N ASN A 85 -18.93 -19.14 -3.35
CA ASN A 85 -18.58 -17.74 -3.13
C ASN A 85 -17.05 -17.56 -3.08
N LEU A 86 -16.33 -18.50 -2.45
CA LEU A 86 -14.88 -18.46 -2.41
C LEU A 86 -14.27 -18.62 -3.81
N GLU A 87 -14.79 -19.54 -4.64
CA GLU A 87 -14.31 -19.79 -6.01
C GLU A 87 -14.33 -18.55 -6.91
N ILE A 88 -15.27 -17.64 -6.69
CA ILE A 88 -15.42 -16.40 -7.48
C ILE A 88 -14.87 -15.18 -6.78
N SER A 89 -14.35 -15.34 -5.57
CA SER A 89 -13.83 -14.24 -4.76
C SER A 89 -12.57 -13.62 -5.37
N THR A 90 -12.41 -12.33 -5.12
CA THR A 90 -11.18 -11.60 -5.39
C THR A 90 -10.35 -11.53 -4.12
N ILE A 91 -9.08 -11.87 -4.23
CA ILE A 91 -8.09 -11.73 -3.16
C ILE A 91 -7.48 -10.33 -3.27
N GLY A 92 -7.43 -9.64 -2.15
CA GLY A 92 -6.93 -8.27 -2.06
C GLY A 92 -5.96 -8.10 -0.89
N ALA A 93 -5.51 -6.87 -0.72
CA ALA A 93 -4.79 -6.43 0.46
C ALA A 93 -5.17 -4.98 0.77
N VAL A 94 -5.33 -4.66 2.04
CA VAL A 94 -5.70 -3.32 2.52
C VAL A 94 -4.73 -2.85 3.58
N LEU A 95 -4.65 -1.53 3.76
CA LEU A 95 -3.93 -0.89 4.86
C LEU A 95 -4.99 -0.33 5.80
N GLU A 96 -5.22 -0.99 6.92
CA GLU A 96 -6.10 -0.46 7.94
C GLU A 96 -5.43 0.73 8.65
N ASP A 97 -6.23 1.72 9.05
CA ASP A 97 -5.80 2.91 9.79
C ASP A 97 -4.62 3.68 9.16
N PHE A 98 -4.59 3.73 7.82
CA PHE A 98 -3.57 4.47 7.10
C PHE A 98 -4.16 5.69 6.38
N ASP A 99 -3.68 6.89 6.73
CA ASP A 99 -4.25 8.18 6.31
C ASP A 99 -4.07 8.52 4.82
N PHE A 100 -3.41 7.65 4.05
CA PHE A 100 -3.13 7.91 2.64
C PHE A 100 -3.81 6.85 1.77
N ASP A 101 -4.49 7.30 0.71
CA ASP A 101 -5.06 6.41 -0.32
C ASP A 101 -3.94 5.77 -1.15
N LEU A 102 -3.54 4.58 -0.76
CA LEU A 102 -2.63 3.75 -1.52
C LEU A 102 -3.39 2.58 -2.16
N ASN A 103 -3.44 2.59 -3.49
CA ASN A 103 -4.03 1.48 -4.22
C ASN A 103 -3.07 0.29 -4.24
N ILE A 104 -3.44 -0.77 -3.53
CA ILE A 104 -2.70 -2.03 -3.47
C ILE A 104 -3.34 -3.05 -4.41
N ALA A 105 -2.51 -3.71 -5.21
CA ALA A 105 -2.92 -4.82 -6.06
C ALA A 105 -2.18 -6.10 -5.68
N VAL A 106 -2.85 -7.25 -5.82
CA VAL A 106 -2.28 -8.57 -5.60
C VAL A 106 -1.80 -9.15 -6.91
N SER A 107 -0.57 -9.63 -6.95
CA SER A 107 0.04 -10.28 -8.12
C SER A 107 -0.03 -11.80 -8.08
N GLU A 108 0.04 -12.40 -6.89
CA GLU A 108 -0.07 -13.84 -6.69
C GLU A 108 -0.37 -14.15 -5.22
N PHE A 109 -0.86 -15.34 -4.96
CA PHE A 109 -1.09 -15.87 -3.62
C PHE A 109 -1.02 -17.40 -3.61
N LYS A 110 -0.89 -17.99 -2.43
CA LYS A 110 -0.99 -19.44 -2.24
C LYS A 110 -2.28 -19.83 -1.54
N VAL A 111 -2.83 -20.96 -1.92
CA VAL A 111 -4.01 -21.57 -1.29
C VAL A 111 -3.61 -22.90 -0.69
N LYS A 112 -3.95 -23.12 0.57
CA LYS A 112 -3.86 -24.41 1.24
C LYS A 112 -5.25 -24.91 1.57
N ILE A 113 -5.55 -26.10 1.07
CA ILE A 113 -6.77 -26.86 1.34
C ILE A 113 -6.36 -28.07 2.18
N PRO A 114 -7.10 -28.43 3.24
CA PRO A 114 -6.80 -29.62 4.04
C PRO A 114 -6.61 -30.88 3.18
N GLY A 115 -5.62 -31.70 3.51
CA GLY A 115 -5.31 -32.92 2.78
C GLY A 115 -4.72 -32.75 1.37
N GLN A 116 -4.51 -31.52 0.89
CA GLN A 116 -3.98 -31.25 -0.44
C GLN A 116 -2.68 -30.42 -0.39
N PRO A 117 -1.79 -30.53 -1.38
CA PRO A 117 -0.61 -29.64 -1.47
C PRO A 117 -1.04 -28.19 -1.69
N SER A 118 -0.19 -27.25 -1.28
CA SER A 118 -0.42 -25.82 -1.53
C SER A 118 -0.36 -25.51 -3.03
N ILE A 119 -1.24 -24.63 -3.47
CA ILE A 119 -1.37 -24.22 -4.88
C ILE A 119 -0.97 -22.76 -5.00
N LEU A 120 -0.03 -22.44 -5.87
CA LEU A 120 0.29 -21.06 -6.25
C LEU A 120 -0.71 -20.61 -7.33
N VAL A 121 -1.34 -19.48 -7.10
CA VAL A 121 -2.27 -18.83 -8.00
C VAL A 121 -1.68 -17.48 -8.43
N ARG A 122 -1.57 -17.24 -9.72
CA ARG A 122 -1.12 -15.96 -10.26
C ARG A 122 -2.31 -15.04 -10.52
N GLY A 123 -2.13 -13.77 -10.20
CA GLY A 123 -3.21 -12.79 -10.18
C GLY A 123 -3.93 -12.75 -8.84
N ASN A 124 -5.15 -12.24 -8.84
CA ASN A 124 -5.96 -12.03 -7.64
C ASN A 124 -7.27 -12.83 -7.61
N LYS A 125 -7.41 -13.81 -8.50
CA LYS A 125 -8.59 -14.70 -8.57
C LYS A 125 -8.16 -16.16 -8.65
N PHE A 126 -8.99 -17.04 -8.10
CA PHE A 126 -8.76 -18.48 -8.18
C PHE A 126 -8.71 -18.95 -9.63
N ASP A 127 -7.65 -19.60 -10.03
CA ASP A 127 -7.48 -20.23 -11.32
C ASP A 127 -8.22 -21.60 -11.39
N ALA A 128 -8.22 -22.23 -12.56
CA ALA A 128 -8.90 -23.50 -12.79
C ALA A 128 -8.38 -24.62 -11.86
N LYS A 129 -7.06 -24.63 -11.56
CA LYS A 129 -6.42 -25.61 -10.67
C LYS A 129 -6.88 -25.44 -9.24
N ALA A 130 -6.89 -24.21 -8.74
CA ALA A 130 -7.34 -23.90 -7.39
C ALA A 130 -8.85 -24.16 -7.22
N LYS A 131 -9.68 -23.83 -8.22
CA LYS A 131 -11.10 -24.15 -8.22
C LYS A 131 -11.37 -25.66 -8.21
N ALA A 132 -10.64 -26.44 -9.03
CA ALA A 132 -10.76 -27.90 -9.04
C ALA A 132 -10.35 -28.52 -7.70
N ALA A 133 -9.37 -27.95 -7.03
CA ALA A 133 -8.97 -28.37 -5.68
C ALA A 133 -10.04 -28.01 -4.63
N LEU A 134 -10.63 -26.83 -4.69
CA LEU A 134 -11.71 -26.41 -3.80
C LEU A 134 -12.94 -27.32 -3.88
N LYS A 135 -13.26 -27.88 -5.06
CA LYS A 135 -14.36 -28.84 -5.23
C LYS A 135 -14.22 -30.09 -4.36
N ARG A 136 -12.99 -30.44 -3.95
CA ARG A 136 -12.71 -31.59 -3.08
C ARG A 136 -12.70 -31.25 -1.59
N ALA A 137 -12.85 -29.97 -1.26
CA ALA A 137 -12.95 -29.53 0.12
C ALA A 137 -14.34 -29.84 0.69
N SER A 138 -14.41 -30.08 1.99
CA SER A 138 -15.63 -30.40 2.71
C SER A 138 -16.12 -29.21 3.55
N ARG A 139 -17.39 -29.27 3.94
CA ARG A 139 -17.93 -28.33 4.92
C ARG A 139 -17.10 -28.39 6.20
N GLY A 140 -16.79 -27.24 6.78
CA GLY A 140 -15.94 -27.09 7.96
C GLY A 140 -14.45 -27.04 7.68
N ASP A 141 -14.01 -27.30 6.45
CA ASP A 141 -12.60 -27.15 6.08
C ASP A 141 -12.17 -25.68 6.17
N LEU A 142 -10.97 -25.50 6.75
CA LEU A 142 -10.31 -24.20 6.85
C LEU A 142 -9.38 -24.01 5.66
N ILE A 143 -9.78 -23.18 4.74
CA ILE A 143 -8.98 -22.82 3.56
C ILE A 143 -8.08 -21.65 3.92
N GLN A 144 -6.77 -21.84 3.84
CA GLN A 144 -5.80 -20.80 4.11
C GLN A 144 -5.33 -20.14 2.82
N ILE A 145 -5.47 -18.81 2.74
CA ILE A 145 -4.93 -17.97 1.67
C ILE A 145 -3.74 -17.23 2.27
N PHE A 146 -2.55 -17.48 1.75
CA PHE A 146 -1.31 -17.03 2.35
C PHE A 146 -0.24 -16.72 1.30
N ASP A 147 0.92 -16.23 1.74
CA ASP A 147 2.01 -15.79 0.88
C ASP A 147 1.51 -14.86 -0.25
N ILE A 148 0.61 -13.93 0.15
CA ILE A 148 -0.01 -12.97 -0.74
C ILE A 148 1.05 -11.93 -1.12
N LYS A 149 1.37 -11.85 -2.42
CA LYS A 149 2.28 -10.84 -2.97
C LYS A 149 1.48 -9.65 -3.47
N ALA A 150 1.71 -8.51 -2.87
CA ALA A 150 1.02 -7.28 -3.20
C ALA A 150 2.02 -6.17 -3.53
N TYR A 151 1.57 -5.20 -4.29
CA TYR A 151 2.35 -4.02 -4.66
C TYR A 151 1.47 -2.77 -4.72
N ILE A 152 2.09 -1.60 -4.54
CA ILE A 152 1.42 -0.31 -4.72
C ILE A 152 1.38 0.00 -6.21
N THR A 153 0.18 0.24 -6.77
CA THR A 153 -0.01 0.38 -8.23
C THR A 153 0.81 1.51 -8.86
N ASN A 154 0.97 2.62 -8.13
CA ASN A 154 1.71 3.82 -8.58
C ASN A 154 3.17 3.83 -8.11
N ASN A 155 3.62 2.84 -7.34
CA ASN A 155 5.00 2.75 -6.85
C ASN A 155 5.41 1.29 -6.67
N ARG A 156 5.64 0.60 -7.78
CA ARG A 156 5.99 -0.84 -7.81
C ARG A 156 7.36 -1.16 -7.24
N THR A 157 8.22 -0.15 -7.07
CA THR A 157 9.57 -0.33 -6.50
C THR A 157 9.56 -0.35 -4.97
N TYR A 158 8.45 0.07 -4.34
CA TYR A 158 8.32 0.00 -2.90
C TYR A 158 8.01 -1.42 -2.44
N ASN A 159 8.87 -1.95 -1.57
CA ASN A 159 8.67 -3.27 -0.98
C ASN A 159 7.69 -3.18 0.20
N LEU A 160 6.46 -3.62 -0.02
CA LEU A 160 5.48 -3.76 1.06
C LEU A 160 5.92 -4.83 2.06
N LYS A 161 5.59 -4.63 3.34
CA LYS A 161 5.71 -5.68 4.35
C LYS A 161 4.83 -6.87 3.96
N THR A 162 5.16 -8.05 4.47
CA THR A 162 4.41 -9.29 4.17
C THR A 162 2.94 -9.14 4.51
N VAL A 163 2.07 -9.40 3.55
CA VAL A 163 0.61 -9.37 3.72
C VAL A 163 0.16 -10.48 4.67
N THR A 164 -0.80 -10.18 5.56
CA THR A 164 -1.36 -11.20 6.46
C THR A 164 -2.15 -12.27 5.69
N SER A 165 -2.18 -13.48 6.23
CA SER A 165 -3.00 -14.56 5.68
C SER A 165 -4.48 -14.36 6.01
N VAL A 166 -5.36 -14.91 5.17
CA VAL A 166 -6.80 -15.01 5.41
C VAL A 166 -7.19 -16.47 5.56
N ILE A 167 -8.07 -16.76 6.50
CA ILE A 167 -8.63 -18.10 6.73
C ILE A 167 -10.12 -18.07 6.37
N VAL A 168 -10.55 -19.03 5.58
CA VAL A 168 -11.95 -19.18 5.19
C VAL A 168 -12.46 -20.54 5.62
N GLU A 169 -13.45 -20.56 6.51
CA GLU A 169 -14.21 -21.75 6.88
C GLU A 169 -15.33 -21.98 5.86
N LEU A 170 -15.35 -23.14 5.25
CA LEU A 170 -16.43 -23.50 4.31
C LEU A 170 -17.70 -23.91 5.07
N VAL A 171 -18.82 -23.29 4.74
CA VAL A 171 -20.13 -23.56 5.38
C VAL A 171 -21.04 -24.48 4.59
N ASN A 172 -20.59 -24.93 3.41
CA ASN A 172 -21.30 -25.91 2.55
C ASN A 172 -20.34 -26.88 1.87
#